data_cb0211faf6e030c53ef8539fa1ee7da1
#
_entry.id   cb0211faf6e030c53ef8539fa1ee7da1
#
_cell.length_a   1.000
_cell.length_b   1.000
_cell.length_c   1.000
_cell.angle_alpha   90.00
_cell.angle_beta   90.00
_cell.angle_gamma   90.00
#
_symmetry.space_group_name_H-M   'P 1'
#
loop_
_entity.id
_entity.type
_entity.pdbx_description
1 polymer ?
#
loop_
_entity_poly.entity_id
_entity_poly.type
_entity_poly.pdbx_seq_one_letter_code
_entity_poly.pdbx_strand_id
1 'polypeptide(L)'
;MAETTVPSGLTVQQWDEKYFTEYLSQNWFKQFMGTGSSKVIQVKEDLTKKPGDAVTFTLVNKLTGAAKGSSEALEGAEEAASLRSFLVRVREYAHAVKFKKFEAQKTAIDLRNANRDVLMDWNMELDRDNIIDAMMSINGTLFASADATARNAWLVDNADRVLFGKLKSNAVSGVHATALATIDNTDDKLTPDAISLMKRMAITANPKIRPFKARSSIGTTDAYVLFAHPLHVRDLSLNSTFVAANREARNRGETNPLFTGADYMWENVAIYTIEDIPTASSTVTVAPAFFCGAQALGMAW
;
A
#
# COMPACT_ATOMS: atom_id res chain seq x y z
N MET A 1 -5.19 -66.29 -29.33
CA MET A 1 -6.26 -65.42 -29.85
C MET A 1 -5.68 -64.03 -29.95
N ALA A 2 -5.70 -63.42 -31.14
CA ALA A 2 -5.22 -62.04 -31.30
C ALA A 2 -6.34 -61.10 -30.81
N GLU A 3 -6.04 -60.26 -29.80
CA GLU A 3 -6.95 -59.22 -29.34
C GLU A 3 -6.98 -58.07 -30.34
N THR A 4 -8.17 -57.58 -30.63
CA THR A 4 -8.37 -56.41 -31.47
C THR A 4 -8.01 -55.14 -30.68
N THR A 5 -6.91 -54.49 -31.01
CA THR A 5 -6.48 -53.21 -30.42
C THR A 5 -7.12 -52.06 -31.17
N VAL A 6 -7.73 -51.13 -30.48
CA VAL A 6 -8.34 -49.91 -31.04
C VAL A 6 -7.19 -48.94 -31.39
N PRO A 7 -7.05 -48.49 -32.66
CA PRO A 7 -6.03 -47.48 -33.03
C PRO A 7 -6.27 -46.18 -32.28
N SER A 8 -5.21 -45.48 -31.93
CA SER A 8 -5.26 -44.21 -31.14
C SER A 8 -6.11 -43.10 -31.77
N GLY A 9 -6.35 -43.15 -33.08
CA GLY A 9 -7.25 -42.20 -33.76
C GLY A 9 -8.74 -42.47 -33.57
N LEU A 10 -9.12 -43.62 -32.98
CA LEU A 10 -10.51 -43.98 -32.67
C LEU A 10 -10.82 -43.85 -31.17
N THR A 11 -9.83 -43.52 -30.34
CA THR A 11 -10.06 -43.22 -28.91
C THR A 11 -10.62 -41.84 -28.78
N VAL A 12 -11.79 -41.75 -28.14
CA VAL A 12 -12.41 -40.43 -27.85
C VAL A 12 -11.61 -39.72 -26.77
N GLN A 13 -11.00 -38.58 -27.10
CA GLN A 13 -10.42 -37.68 -26.09
C GLN A 13 -11.53 -36.84 -25.49
N GLN A 14 -11.77 -36.97 -24.21
CA GLN A 14 -12.66 -36.08 -23.46
C GLN A 14 -11.87 -34.84 -23.09
N TRP A 15 -12.36 -33.69 -23.54
CA TRP A 15 -11.81 -32.39 -23.18
C TRP A 15 -12.63 -31.82 -22.02
N ASP A 16 -11.94 -31.30 -20.98
CA ASP A 16 -12.61 -30.59 -19.92
C ASP A 16 -13.07 -29.23 -20.46
N GLU A 17 -14.35 -28.91 -20.27
CA GLU A 17 -14.93 -27.61 -20.60
C GLU A 17 -14.56 -26.54 -19.57
N LYS A 18 -14.02 -26.97 -18.42
CA LYS A 18 -13.61 -26.09 -17.33
C LYS A 18 -12.14 -25.74 -17.46
N TYR A 19 -11.83 -24.48 -17.26
CA TYR A 19 -10.44 -23.98 -17.17
C TYR A 19 -10.14 -23.54 -15.74
N PHE A 20 -8.87 -23.69 -15.36
CA PHE A 20 -8.38 -23.20 -14.08
C PHE A 20 -7.63 -21.90 -14.37
N THR A 21 -7.99 -20.84 -13.66
CA THR A 21 -7.23 -19.58 -13.66
C THR A 21 -6.11 -19.68 -12.63
N GLU A 22 -4.95 -19.14 -12.96
CA GLU A 22 -3.85 -19.00 -12.03
C GLU A 22 -4.28 -18.12 -10.85
N TYR A 23 -3.84 -18.49 -9.64
CA TYR A 23 -4.13 -17.68 -8.46
C TYR A 23 -3.41 -16.34 -8.57
N LEU A 24 -4.17 -15.26 -8.52
CA LEU A 24 -3.66 -13.90 -8.51
C LEU A 24 -3.96 -13.25 -7.17
N SER A 25 -2.99 -12.53 -6.67
CA SER A 25 -3.13 -11.77 -5.44
C SER A 25 -4.22 -10.71 -5.59
N GLN A 26 -5.14 -10.66 -4.65
CA GLN A 26 -6.24 -9.69 -4.68
C GLN A 26 -5.73 -8.27 -4.47
N ASN A 27 -6.42 -7.29 -5.05
CA ASN A 27 -6.14 -5.88 -4.77
C ASN A 27 -6.67 -5.50 -3.37
N TRP A 28 -5.82 -5.61 -2.36
CA TRP A 28 -6.14 -5.32 -0.96
C TRP A 28 -6.42 -3.84 -0.69
N PHE A 29 -5.97 -2.95 -1.57
CA PHE A 29 -6.10 -1.52 -1.37
C PHE A 29 -7.53 -1.01 -1.56
N LYS A 30 -8.40 -1.75 -2.25
CA LYS A 30 -9.78 -1.33 -2.54
C LYS A 30 -10.59 -0.95 -1.30
N GLN A 31 -10.38 -1.64 -0.18
CA GLN A 31 -11.05 -1.33 1.09
C GLN A 31 -10.63 0.02 1.70
N PHE A 32 -9.44 0.52 1.36
CA PHE A 32 -8.88 1.78 1.85
C PHE A 32 -9.18 2.96 0.94
N MET A 33 -9.74 2.71 -0.25
CA MET A 33 -10.13 3.73 -1.22
C MET A 33 -11.46 4.39 -0.87
N GLY A 34 -11.62 5.64 -1.26
CA GLY A 34 -12.89 6.35 -1.19
C GLY A 34 -12.76 7.85 -1.33
N THR A 35 -13.89 8.51 -1.51
CA THR A 35 -13.97 9.97 -1.71
C THR A 35 -13.87 10.77 -0.40
N GLY A 36 -14.02 10.10 0.75
CA GLY A 36 -14.01 10.75 2.06
C GLY A 36 -12.61 11.12 2.55
N SER A 37 -12.49 12.22 3.28
CA SER A 37 -11.24 12.72 3.86
C SER A 37 -10.64 11.83 4.97
N SER A 38 -11.37 10.82 5.43
CA SER A 38 -10.91 9.85 6.43
C SER A 38 -10.34 8.57 5.82
N LYS A 39 -10.35 8.45 4.49
CA LYS A 39 -9.80 7.29 3.79
C LYS A 39 -8.29 7.42 3.61
N VAL A 40 -7.59 6.27 3.55
CA VAL A 40 -6.14 6.22 3.32
C VAL A 40 -5.81 6.65 1.90
N ILE A 41 -6.56 6.14 0.92
CA ILE A 41 -6.45 6.51 -0.50
C ILE A 41 -7.66 7.36 -0.87
N GLN A 42 -7.43 8.63 -1.13
CA GLN A 42 -8.48 9.54 -1.55
C GLN A 42 -8.70 9.46 -3.05
N VAL A 43 -9.92 9.07 -3.46
CA VAL A 43 -10.29 8.96 -4.86
C VAL A 43 -11.04 10.21 -5.28
N LYS A 44 -10.69 10.77 -6.45
CA LYS A 44 -11.41 11.82 -7.14
C LYS A 44 -11.87 11.34 -8.51
N GLU A 45 -13.17 11.43 -8.76
CA GLU A 45 -13.83 11.01 -10.00
C GLU A 45 -14.22 12.21 -10.87
N ASP A 46 -13.52 13.32 -10.73
CA ASP A 46 -13.88 14.58 -11.38
C ASP A 46 -13.81 14.49 -12.92
N LEU A 47 -12.88 13.67 -13.45
CA LEU A 47 -12.67 13.53 -14.90
C LEU A 47 -13.69 12.62 -15.59
N THR A 48 -14.47 11.84 -14.87
CA THR A 48 -15.58 11.08 -15.45
C THR A 48 -16.70 11.98 -15.95
N LYS A 49 -16.77 13.21 -15.46
CA LYS A 49 -17.86 14.17 -15.75
C LYS A 49 -17.39 15.45 -16.43
N LYS A 50 -16.10 15.73 -16.43
CA LYS A 50 -15.52 16.96 -16.98
C LYS A 50 -14.29 16.64 -17.81
N PRO A 51 -14.08 17.32 -18.96
CA PRO A 51 -12.86 17.15 -19.74
C PRO A 51 -11.66 17.67 -18.96
N GLY A 52 -10.54 16.96 -19.04
CA GLY A 52 -9.28 17.35 -18.41
C GLY A 52 -8.26 16.22 -18.50
N ASP A 53 -6.98 16.55 -18.40
CA ASP A 53 -5.85 15.61 -18.42
C ASP A 53 -5.23 15.40 -17.04
N ALA A 54 -5.66 16.18 -16.05
CA ALA A 54 -5.09 16.13 -14.72
C ALA A 54 -6.09 16.59 -13.64
N VAL A 55 -5.93 16.03 -12.44
CA VAL A 55 -6.68 16.41 -11.23
C VAL A 55 -5.75 16.99 -10.20
N THR A 56 -6.10 18.15 -9.66
CA THR A 56 -5.33 18.81 -8.60
C THR A 56 -5.92 18.48 -7.23
N PHE A 57 -5.06 17.97 -6.35
CA PHE A 57 -5.32 17.84 -4.92
C PHE A 57 -4.77 19.07 -4.22
N THR A 58 -5.64 19.86 -3.60
CA THR A 58 -5.24 21.07 -2.87
C THR A 58 -5.14 20.75 -1.39
N LEU A 59 -4.04 21.16 -0.77
CA LEU A 59 -3.79 21.05 0.66
C LEU A 59 -3.64 22.44 1.25
N VAL A 60 -4.40 22.73 2.31
CA VAL A 60 -4.28 23.96 3.09
C VAL A 60 -3.40 23.68 4.29
N ASN A 61 -2.32 24.43 4.44
CA ASN A 61 -1.42 24.28 5.57
C ASN A 61 -2.06 24.84 6.85
N LYS A 62 -1.59 24.32 7.99
CA LYS A 62 -1.98 24.80 9.31
C LYS A 62 -1.39 26.20 9.54
N LEU A 63 -2.17 27.06 10.17
CA LEU A 63 -1.67 28.35 10.69
C LEU A 63 -0.71 28.09 11.87
N THR A 64 0.38 28.87 11.91
CA THR A 64 1.45 28.74 12.91
C THR A 64 1.63 29.98 13.78
N GLY A 65 0.95 31.09 13.44
CA GLY A 65 1.00 32.34 14.18
C GLY A 65 0.51 32.21 15.62
N ALA A 66 1.09 32.98 16.53
CA ALA A 66 0.66 33.05 17.92
C ALA A 66 -0.66 33.80 18.02
N ALA A 67 -1.51 33.35 18.95
CA ALA A 67 -2.74 34.05 19.24
C ALA A 67 -2.44 35.45 19.81
N LYS A 68 -3.17 36.47 19.35
CA LYS A 68 -3.08 37.84 19.85
C LYS A 68 -4.02 38.04 21.05
N GLY A 69 -3.53 38.77 22.05
CA GLY A 69 -4.32 39.12 23.23
C GLY A 69 -5.33 40.23 22.93
N SER A 70 -6.28 40.44 23.85
CA SER A 70 -7.34 41.44 23.70
C SER A 70 -6.85 42.90 23.60
N SER A 71 -5.60 43.15 23.97
CA SER A 71 -4.95 44.48 23.91
C SER A 71 -4.09 44.69 22.68
N GLU A 72 -3.96 43.70 21.81
CA GLU A 72 -3.13 43.75 20.60
C GLU A 72 -3.99 43.93 19.34
N ALA A 73 -3.58 44.81 18.44
CA ALA A 73 -4.26 45.00 17.17
C ALA A 73 -4.07 43.75 16.27
N LEU A 74 -5.16 43.29 15.65
CA LEU A 74 -5.13 42.23 14.67
C LEU A 74 -4.74 42.77 13.28
N GLU A 75 -5.02 44.04 13.01
CA GLU A 75 -4.70 44.69 11.75
C GLU A 75 -3.19 44.78 11.55
N GLY A 76 -2.70 44.24 10.45
CA GLY A 76 -1.27 44.14 10.13
C GLY A 76 -0.55 42.95 10.79
N ALA A 77 -1.26 42.09 11.52
CA ALA A 77 -0.71 40.89 12.13
C ALA A 77 -1.35 39.59 11.59
N GLU A 78 -2.04 39.69 10.46
CA GLU A 78 -2.70 38.57 9.80
C GLU A 78 -1.67 37.58 9.22
N GLU A 79 -1.90 36.29 9.45
CA GLU A 79 -1.10 35.22 8.86
C GLU A 79 -1.68 34.80 7.50
N ALA A 80 -0.85 34.81 6.47
CA ALA A 80 -1.26 34.34 5.14
C ALA A 80 -1.43 32.82 5.13
N ALA A 81 -2.59 32.35 4.69
CA ALA A 81 -2.82 30.90 4.50
C ALA A 81 -1.90 30.37 3.39
N SER A 82 -1.06 29.41 3.71
CA SER A 82 -0.20 28.71 2.75
C SER A 82 -0.94 27.54 2.13
N LEU A 83 -0.97 27.50 0.80
CA LEU A 83 -1.61 26.47 0.00
C LEU A 83 -0.55 25.63 -0.71
N ARG A 84 -0.74 24.31 -0.72
CA ARG A 84 0.05 23.38 -1.54
C ARG A 84 -0.90 22.67 -2.51
N SER A 85 -0.39 22.33 -3.68
CA SER A 85 -1.13 21.55 -4.65
C SER A 85 -0.30 20.36 -5.11
N PHE A 86 -0.99 19.25 -5.33
CA PHE A 86 -0.41 18.07 -5.94
C PHE A 86 -1.22 17.71 -7.18
N LEU A 87 -0.54 17.57 -8.32
CA LEU A 87 -1.15 17.30 -9.62
C LEU A 87 -1.01 15.82 -9.95
N VAL A 88 -2.14 15.15 -10.14
CA VAL A 88 -2.20 13.76 -10.65
C VAL A 88 -2.64 13.81 -12.11
N ARG A 89 -1.78 13.31 -13.01
CA ARG A 89 -2.08 13.23 -14.44
C ARG A 89 -2.70 11.87 -14.75
N VAL A 90 -3.73 11.89 -15.58
CA VAL A 90 -4.36 10.67 -16.08
C VAL A 90 -3.47 10.05 -17.15
N ARG A 91 -3.34 8.72 -17.09
CA ARG A 91 -2.63 7.92 -18.10
C ARG A 91 -3.60 6.85 -18.61
N GLU A 92 -3.55 6.59 -19.88
CA GLU A 92 -4.31 5.51 -20.49
C GLU A 92 -3.49 4.22 -20.41
N TYR A 93 -4.13 3.15 -19.95
CA TYR A 93 -3.58 1.81 -19.96
C TYR A 93 -4.49 0.94 -20.81
N ALA A 94 -3.94 0.22 -21.76
CA ALA A 94 -4.68 -0.68 -22.63
C ALA A 94 -3.97 -2.02 -22.74
N HIS A 95 -4.73 -3.09 -22.66
CA HIS A 95 -4.25 -4.43 -22.97
C HIS A 95 -5.31 -5.18 -23.77
N ALA A 96 -4.88 -6.05 -24.70
CA ALA A 96 -5.77 -6.79 -25.56
C ALA A 96 -5.30 -8.22 -25.77
N VAL A 97 -6.23 -9.15 -25.68
CA VAL A 97 -6.00 -10.57 -26.03
C VAL A 97 -6.66 -10.85 -27.37
N LYS A 98 -5.90 -11.42 -28.30
CA LYS A 98 -6.38 -11.78 -29.64
C LYS A 98 -6.37 -13.31 -29.81
N PHE A 99 -7.49 -13.83 -30.30
CA PHE A 99 -7.58 -15.23 -30.74
C PHE A 99 -8.22 -15.31 -32.12
N LYS A 100 -7.89 -16.38 -32.87
CA LYS A 100 -8.46 -16.62 -34.18
C LYS A 100 -9.78 -17.36 -34.03
N LYS A 101 -10.77 -17.03 -34.85
CA LYS A 101 -12.09 -17.69 -34.88
C LYS A 101 -11.97 -19.22 -35.04
N PHE A 102 -11.00 -19.68 -35.84
CA PHE A 102 -10.76 -21.09 -36.08
C PHE A 102 -10.25 -21.84 -34.84
N GLU A 103 -9.46 -21.19 -33.98
CA GLU A 103 -9.01 -21.79 -32.70
C GLU A 103 -10.18 -21.91 -31.73
N ALA A 104 -11.09 -20.93 -31.69
CA ALA A 104 -12.29 -21.01 -30.89
C ALA A 104 -13.23 -22.16 -31.31
N GLN A 105 -13.20 -22.59 -32.59
CA GLN A 105 -13.99 -23.72 -33.08
C GLN A 105 -13.38 -25.09 -32.72
N LYS A 106 -12.08 -25.14 -32.43
CA LYS A 106 -11.37 -26.39 -32.11
C LYS A 106 -11.40 -26.74 -30.62
N THR A 107 -11.67 -25.77 -29.77
CA THR A 107 -11.65 -25.96 -28.32
C THR A 107 -13.07 -26.06 -27.76
N ALA A 108 -13.24 -26.89 -26.73
CA ALA A 108 -14.49 -26.96 -25.98
C ALA A 108 -14.64 -25.79 -24.97
N ILE A 109 -13.53 -25.07 -24.69
CA ILE A 109 -13.53 -23.94 -23.75
C ILE A 109 -14.04 -22.67 -24.44
N ASP A 110 -14.87 -21.89 -23.78
CA ASP A 110 -15.25 -20.55 -24.21
C ASP A 110 -14.06 -19.56 -24.03
N LEU A 111 -13.24 -19.44 -25.08
CA LEU A 111 -12.05 -18.58 -25.10
C LEU A 111 -12.38 -17.11 -24.86
N ARG A 112 -13.60 -16.67 -25.18
CA ARG A 112 -13.99 -15.28 -24.99
C ARG A 112 -14.17 -14.95 -23.49
N ASN A 113 -14.87 -15.83 -22.79
CA ASN A 113 -15.08 -15.65 -21.35
C ASN A 113 -13.77 -15.86 -20.57
N ALA A 114 -12.99 -16.89 -20.90
CA ALA A 114 -11.69 -17.12 -20.30
C ALA A 114 -10.75 -15.90 -20.47
N ASN A 115 -10.64 -15.34 -21.66
CA ASN A 115 -9.81 -14.16 -21.91
C ASN A 115 -10.35 -12.89 -21.22
N ARG A 116 -11.67 -12.79 -21.02
CA ARG A 116 -12.26 -11.69 -20.26
C ARG A 116 -11.84 -11.77 -18.78
N ASP A 117 -11.89 -12.95 -18.20
CA ASP A 117 -11.51 -13.15 -16.80
C ASP A 117 -10.02 -12.81 -16.59
N VAL A 118 -9.14 -13.28 -17.48
CA VAL A 118 -7.70 -12.95 -17.46
C VAL A 118 -7.45 -11.45 -17.60
N LEU A 119 -8.22 -10.75 -18.45
CA LEU A 119 -8.09 -9.28 -18.58
C LEU A 119 -8.59 -8.54 -17.33
N MET A 120 -9.61 -9.06 -16.64
CA MET A 120 -10.06 -8.47 -15.37
C MET A 120 -9.00 -8.64 -14.29
N ASP A 121 -8.38 -9.80 -14.21
CA ASP A 121 -7.30 -10.07 -13.27
C ASP A 121 -6.08 -9.18 -13.55
N TRP A 122 -5.68 -9.05 -14.82
CA TRP A 122 -4.60 -8.13 -15.22
C TRP A 122 -4.88 -6.67 -14.81
N ASN A 123 -6.14 -6.21 -14.95
CA ASN A 123 -6.49 -4.85 -14.55
C ASN A 123 -6.38 -4.64 -13.03
N MET A 124 -6.81 -5.63 -12.24
CA MET A 124 -6.67 -5.57 -10.77
C MET A 124 -5.20 -5.56 -10.34
N GLU A 125 -4.37 -6.33 -11.03
CA GLU A 125 -2.92 -6.39 -10.80
C GLU A 125 -2.25 -5.06 -11.15
N LEU A 126 -2.60 -4.47 -12.29
CA LEU A 126 -2.11 -3.15 -12.70
C LEU A 126 -2.46 -2.05 -11.68
N ASP A 127 -3.69 -2.03 -11.17
CA ASP A 127 -4.11 -1.05 -10.16
C ASP A 127 -3.31 -1.21 -8.87
N ARG A 128 -3.09 -2.45 -8.43
CA ARG A 128 -2.27 -2.77 -7.25
C ARG A 128 -0.83 -2.27 -7.43
N ASP A 129 -0.22 -2.62 -8.55
CA ASP A 129 1.18 -2.27 -8.85
C ASP A 129 1.36 -0.76 -8.95
N ASN A 130 0.43 -0.05 -9.59
CA ASN A 130 0.45 1.42 -9.65
C ASN A 130 0.38 2.06 -8.24
N ILE A 131 -0.37 1.49 -7.31
CA ILE A 131 -0.44 1.98 -5.93
C ILE A 131 0.87 1.73 -5.19
N ILE A 132 1.46 0.54 -5.33
CA ILE A 132 2.76 0.21 -4.74
C ILE A 132 3.85 1.13 -5.30
N ASP A 133 3.89 1.32 -6.61
CA ASP A 133 4.83 2.22 -7.28
C ASP A 133 4.68 3.67 -6.82
N ALA A 134 3.44 4.13 -6.61
CA ALA A 134 3.18 5.47 -6.08
C ALA A 134 3.72 5.62 -4.64
N MET A 135 3.55 4.60 -3.79
CA MET A 135 4.12 4.59 -2.43
C MET A 135 5.65 4.55 -2.44
N MET A 136 6.24 3.95 -3.47
CA MET A 136 7.70 3.83 -3.67
C MET A 136 8.27 4.93 -4.56
N SER A 137 7.58 6.02 -4.79
CA SER A 137 8.05 7.09 -5.67
C SER A 137 8.54 8.32 -4.91
N ILE A 138 9.55 9.00 -5.48
CA ILE A 138 10.04 10.30 -5.06
C ILE A 138 9.66 11.30 -6.15
N ASN A 139 8.77 12.25 -5.84
CA ASN A 139 8.34 13.30 -6.79
C ASN A 139 7.90 12.74 -8.16
N GLY A 140 7.22 11.59 -8.16
CA GLY A 140 6.73 10.95 -9.38
C GLY A 140 7.75 10.07 -10.12
N THR A 141 8.98 9.95 -9.62
CA THR A 141 9.99 9.00 -10.11
C THR A 141 10.07 7.82 -9.17
N LEU A 142 10.02 6.60 -9.71
CA LEU A 142 10.15 5.38 -8.92
C LEU A 142 11.46 5.40 -8.12
N PHE A 143 11.41 5.04 -6.85
CA PHE A 143 12.57 5.12 -5.94
C PHE A 143 13.78 4.34 -6.48
N ALA A 144 13.55 3.17 -7.07
CA ALA A 144 14.61 2.36 -7.68
C ALA A 144 15.33 3.06 -8.86
N SER A 145 14.60 3.91 -9.60
CA SER A 145 15.12 4.66 -10.75
C SER A 145 15.64 6.05 -10.39
N ALA A 146 15.37 6.54 -9.18
CA ALA A 146 15.89 7.83 -8.71
C ALA A 146 17.40 7.76 -8.52
N ASP A 147 18.09 8.85 -8.79
CA ASP A 147 19.54 8.97 -8.56
C ASP A 147 19.87 9.05 -7.05
N ALA A 148 21.14 8.90 -6.71
CA ALA A 148 21.60 8.96 -5.32
C ALA A 148 21.33 10.32 -4.68
N THR A 149 21.44 11.42 -5.44
CA THR A 149 21.21 12.77 -4.96
C THR A 149 19.75 12.97 -4.58
N ALA A 150 18.82 12.54 -5.44
CA ALA A 150 17.39 12.62 -5.17
C ALA A 150 16.97 11.77 -3.96
N ARG A 151 17.52 10.55 -3.82
CA ARG A 151 17.27 9.69 -2.64
C ARG A 151 17.78 10.31 -1.35
N ASN A 152 18.96 10.91 -1.37
CA ASN A 152 19.55 11.56 -0.20
C ASN A 152 18.76 12.83 0.19
N ALA A 153 18.40 13.67 -0.77
CA ALA A 153 17.57 14.84 -0.54
C ALA A 153 16.21 14.45 0.07
N TRP A 154 15.55 13.43 -0.50
CA TRP A 154 14.30 12.89 0.03
C TRP A 154 14.45 12.39 1.47
N LEU A 155 15.55 11.69 1.80
CA LEU A 155 15.81 11.20 3.15
C LEU A 155 15.99 12.34 4.15
N VAL A 156 16.70 13.42 3.77
CA VAL A 156 16.89 14.61 4.61
C VAL A 156 15.55 15.32 4.84
N ASP A 157 14.76 15.51 3.78
CA ASP A 157 13.46 16.19 3.85
C ASP A 157 12.41 15.43 4.67
N ASN A 158 12.55 14.10 4.74
CA ASN A 158 11.62 13.21 5.42
C ASN A 158 12.22 12.49 6.63
N ALA A 159 13.29 13.02 7.21
CA ALA A 159 14.00 12.39 8.33
C ALA A 159 13.11 12.12 9.56
N ASP A 160 12.02 12.87 9.73
CA ASP A 160 11.03 12.68 10.79
C ASP A 160 10.03 11.53 10.53
N ARG A 161 10.03 10.93 9.33
CA ARG A 161 9.05 9.95 8.85
C ARG A 161 9.66 8.64 8.34
N VAL A 162 10.97 8.59 8.18
CA VAL A 162 11.67 7.42 7.65
C VAL A 162 12.38 6.68 8.78
N LEU A 163 12.25 5.37 8.77
CA LEU A 163 12.89 4.48 9.72
C LEU A 163 13.64 3.38 8.97
N PHE A 164 14.92 3.18 9.28
CA PHE A 164 15.73 2.07 8.79
C PHE A 164 15.88 1.02 9.90
N GLY A 165 15.39 -0.19 9.65
CA GLY A 165 15.34 -1.22 10.70
C GLY A 165 14.47 -0.79 11.89
N LYS A 166 14.91 -1.07 13.11
CA LYS A 166 14.15 -0.76 14.34
C LYS A 166 14.52 0.56 15.01
N LEU A 167 15.61 1.22 14.60
CA LEU A 167 16.15 2.39 15.27
C LEU A 167 16.23 3.62 14.35
N LYS A 168 15.84 4.78 14.86
CA LYS A 168 15.97 6.04 14.14
C LYS A 168 17.44 6.42 13.88
N SER A 169 18.37 5.97 14.72
CA SER A 169 19.82 6.20 14.56
C SER A 169 20.41 5.53 13.33
N ASN A 170 19.75 4.54 12.75
CA ASN A 170 20.21 3.87 11.53
C ASN A 170 20.14 4.78 10.28
N ALA A 171 19.36 5.88 10.33
CA ALA A 171 19.35 6.91 9.30
C ALA A 171 20.60 7.80 9.40
N VAL A 172 21.77 7.25 9.07
CA VAL A 172 23.07 7.90 9.23
C VAL A 172 23.29 8.96 8.17
N SER A 173 23.66 10.18 8.60
CA SER A 173 24.23 11.25 7.74
C SER A 173 23.37 11.70 6.56
N GLY A 174 22.10 11.35 6.49
CA GLY A 174 21.22 11.70 5.36
C GLY A 174 21.61 11.01 4.05
N VAL A 175 22.47 9.99 4.08
CA VAL A 175 22.88 9.20 2.92
C VAL A 175 22.11 7.88 2.90
N HIS A 176 21.22 7.73 1.91
CA HIS A 176 20.33 6.57 1.81
C HIS A 176 21.09 5.23 1.73
N ALA A 177 22.14 5.16 0.91
CA ALA A 177 22.92 3.93 0.74
C ALA A 177 23.62 3.50 2.04
N THR A 178 24.13 4.46 2.81
CA THR A 178 24.77 4.19 4.12
C THR A 178 23.72 3.74 5.12
N ALA A 179 22.58 4.42 5.20
CA ALA A 179 21.48 4.02 6.09
C ALA A 179 20.93 2.62 5.76
N LEU A 180 20.83 2.27 4.48
CA LEU A 180 20.42 0.93 4.06
C LEU A 180 21.46 -0.15 4.45
N ALA A 181 22.74 0.19 4.39
CA ALA A 181 23.83 -0.72 4.75
C ALA A 181 23.93 -0.98 6.27
N THR A 182 23.31 -0.15 7.12
CA THR A 182 23.28 -0.39 8.58
C THR A 182 22.26 -1.46 8.98
N ILE A 183 21.31 -1.81 8.07
CA ILE A 183 20.29 -2.81 8.39
C ILE A 183 20.93 -4.20 8.42
N ASP A 184 20.70 -4.92 9.50
CA ASP A 184 21.12 -6.30 9.66
C ASP A 184 19.94 -7.27 9.89
N ASN A 185 20.21 -8.56 9.79
CA ASN A 185 19.20 -9.61 9.96
C ASN A 185 19.03 -10.08 11.40
N THR A 186 19.79 -9.53 12.34
CA THR A 186 19.76 -9.91 13.74
C THR A 186 18.92 -8.96 14.56
N ASP A 187 19.24 -7.68 14.49
CA ASP A 187 18.65 -6.64 15.32
C ASP A 187 17.56 -5.81 14.64
N ASP A 188 17.60 -5.67 13.31
CA ASP A 188 16.73 -4.77 12.56
C ASP A 188 15.45 -5.42 12.01
N LYS A 189 15.00 -6.50 12.65
CA LYS A 189 13.72 -7.14 12.35
C LYS A 189 12.54 -6.27 12.79
N LEU A 190 11.42 -6.42 12.11
CA LEU A 190 10.19 -5.74 12.53
C LEU A 190 9.70 -6.31 13.87
N THR A 191 9.64 -5.45 14.88
CA THR A 191 9.20 -5.76 16.23
C THR A 191 8.02 -4.89 16.64
N PRO A 192 7.23 -5.28 17.67
CA PRO A 192 6.19 -4.41 18.24
C PRO A 192 6.72 -3.04 18.66
N ASP A 193 7.92 -2.96 19.19
CA ASP A 193 8.57 -1.71 19.59
C ASP A 193 8.84 -0.79 18.38
N ALA A 194 9.23 -1.37 17.23
CA ALA A 194 9.39 -0.61 15.99
C ALA A 194 8.06 -0.03 15.50
N ILE A 195 6.96 -0.77 15.63
CA ILE A 195 5.61 -0.29 15.27
C ILE A 195 5.18 0.86 16.21
N SER A 196 5.41 0.72 17.51
CA SER A 196 5.15 1.78 18.49
C SER A 196 6.00 3.02 18.21
N LEU A 197 7.27 2.84 17.79
CA LEU A 197 8.13 3.94 17.35
C LEU A 197 7.59 4.63 16.10
N MET A 198 7.18 3.88 15.07
CA MET A 198 6.55 4.45 13.85
C MET A 198 5.31 5.26 14.19
N LYS A 199 4.45 4.75 15.06
CA LYS A 199 3.27 5.47 15.55
C LYS A 199 3.65 6.78 16.26
N ARG A 200 4.66 6.75 17.14
CA ARG A 200 5.17 7.95 17.80
C ARG A 200 5.69 8.95 16.78
N MET A 201 6.48 8.50 15.79
CA MET A 201 6.98 9.35 14.71
C MET A 201 5.82 9.99 13.94
N ALA A 202 4.79 9.25 13.59
CA ALA A 202 3.62 9.77 12.88
C ALA A 202 2.89 10.88 13.65
N ILE A 203 2.78 10.74 14.97
CA ILE A 203 2.12 11.74 15.83
C ILE A 203 3.00 12.99 16.04
N THR A 204 4.33 12.83 16.05
CA THR A 204 5.29 13.91 16.32
C THR A 204 5.85 14.56 15.05
N ALA A 205 5.62 14.00 13.87
CA ALA A 205 6.06 14.54 12.59
C ALA A 205 5.49 15.95 12.33
N ASN A 206 6.20 16.75 11.53
CA ASN A 206 5.74 18.08 11.13
C ASN A 206 5.64 18.17 9.58
N PRO A 207 4.43 18.28 9.01
CA PRO A 207 3.11 18.17 9.64
C PRO A 207 2.79 16.75 10.16
N LYS A 208 1.94 16.66 11.16
CA LYS A 208 1.53 15.36 11.75
C LYS A 208 0.82 14.49 10.72
N ILE A 209 1.09 13.19 10.75
CA ILE A 209 0.36 12.23 9.93
C ILE A 209 -1.03 12.05 10.55
N ARG A 210 -2.06 12.36 9.77
CA ARG A 210 -3.45 12.30 10.23
C ARG A 210 -3.90 10.84 10.36
N PRO A 211 -4.42 10.40 11.53
CA PRO A 211 -4.99 9.06 11.64
C PRO A 211 -6.27 8.93 10.81
N PHE A 212 -6.58 7.75 10.35
CA PHE A 212 -7.89 7.47 9.79
C PHE A 212 -8.88 7.09 10.89
N LYS A 213 -10.17 7.29 10.64
CA LYS A 213 -11.22 6.97 11.60
C LYS A 213 -11.73 5.55 11.37
N ALA A 214 -11.33 4.63 12.25
CA ALA A 214 -11.86 3.28 12.26
C ALA A 214 -13.16 3.23 13.06
N ARG A 215 -14.16 2.52 12.55
CA ARG A 215 -15.43 2.32 13.25
C ARG A 215 -15.22 1.23 14.31
N SER A 216 -15.53 1.56 15.56
CA SER A 216 -15.51 0.63 16.69
C SER A 216 -16.90 0.50 17.29
N SER A 217 -17.17 -0.58 18.03
CA SER A 217 -18.41 -0.79 18.77
C SER A 217 -18.68 0.30 19.82
N ILE A 218 -17.64 0.98 20.30
CA ILE A 218 -17.71 2.03 21.33
C ILE A 218 -17.62 3.44 20.71
N GLY A 219 -17.56 3.56 19.37
CA GLY A 219 -17.43 4.85 18.69
C GLY A 219 -16.37 4.83 17.60
N THR A 220 -15.76 5.98 17.32
CA THR A 220 -14.73 6.13 16.31
C THR A 220 -13.36 6.19 16.96
N THR A 221 -12.46 5.28 16.57
CA THR A 221 -11.09 5.21 17.10
C THR A 221 -10.11 5.69 16.03
N ASP A 222 -9.10 6.47 16.46
CA ASP A 222 -7.98 6.85 15.62
C ASP A 222 -7.07 5.66 15.38
N ALA A 223 -6.82 5.33 14.12
CA ALA A 223 -6.02 4.21 13.74
C ALA A 223 -5.07 4.55 12.58
N TYR A 224 -4.06 3.74 12.40
CA TYR A 224 -3.12 3.78 11.28
C TYR A 224 -3.09 2.44 10.57
N VAL A 225 -2.60 2.41 9.34
CA VAL A 225 -2.40 1.19 8.56
C VAL A 225 -0.92 1.00 8.28
N LEU A 226 -0.43 -0.20 8.48
CA LEU A 226 0.90 -0.63 8.08
C LEU A 226 0.76 -1.69 6.98
N PHE A 227 1.21 -1.34 5.78
CA PHE A 227 1.36 -2.30 4.69
C PHE A 227 2.75 -2.92 4.78
N ALA A 228 2.83 -4.20 5.01
CA ALA A 228 4.06 -4.91 5.30
C ALA A 228 4.27 -6.09 4.34
N HIS A 229 5.50 -6.32 3.92
CA HIS A 229 5.89 -7.51 3.16
C HIS A 229 5.81 -8.78 4.05
N PRO A 230 5.59 -9.99 3.52
CA PRO A 230 5.56 -11.25 4.28
C PRO A 230 6.78 -11.49 5.17
N LEU A 231 7.96 -10.99 4.79
CA LEU A 231 9.16 -11.05 5.63
C LEU A 231 8.97 -10.37 6.99
N HIS A 232 8.35 -9.20 7.02
CA HIS A 232 8.05 -8.46 8.25
C HIS A 232 7.03 -9.18 9.13
N VAL A 233 6.02 -9.76 8.50
CA VAL A 233 4.97 -10.52 9.22
C VAL A 233 5.56 -11.77 9.86
N ARG A 234 6.48 -12.44 9.16
CA ARG A 234 7.23 -13.56 9.73
C ARG A 234 8.04 -13.14 10.95
N ASP A 235 8.73 -12.00 10.91
CA ASP A 235 9.51 -11.49 12.04
C ASP A 235 8.61 -11.21 13.26
N LEU A 236 7.45 -10.59 13.03
CA LEU A 236 6.45 -10.37 14.08
C LEU A 236 5.93 -11.68 14.66
N SER A 237 5.68 -12.70 13.84
CA SER A 237 5.19 -14.00 14.28
C SER A 237 6.19 -14.78 15.14
N LEU A 238 7.46 -14.45 15.04
CA LEU A 238 8.55 -15.04 15.87
C LEU A 238 8.77 -14.26 17.18
N ASN A 239 8.20 -13.06 17.31
CA ASN A 239 8.37 -12.25 18.52
C ASN A 239 7.43 -12.73 19.64
N SER A 240 8.01 -13.12 20.79
CA SER A 240 7.25 -13.69 21.91
C SER A 240 6.22 -12.73 22.51
N THR A 241 6.54 -11.44 22.60
CA THR A 241 5.62 -10.40 23.11
C THR A 241 4.41 -10.25 22.20
N PHE A 242 4.64 -10.23 20.89
CA PHE A 242 3.58 -10.13 19.90
C PHE A 242 2.66 -11.37 19.93
N VAL A 243 3.25 -12.55 20.00
CA VAL A 243 2.50 -13.81 20.06
C VAL A 243 1.68 -13.91 21.35
N ALA A 244 2.23 -13.50 22.49
CA ALA A 244 1.51 -13.50 23.77
C ALA A 244 0.31 -12.54 23.72
N ALA A 245 0.50 -11.30 23.24
CA ALA A 245 -0.57 -10.32 23.10
C ALA A 245 -1.68 -10.81 22.17
N ASN A 246 -1.35 -11.45 21.04
CA ASN A 246 -2.33 -12.02 20.13
C ASN A 246 -3.10 -13.20 20.73
N ARG A 247 -2.46 -14.06 21.54
CA ARG A 247 -3.16 -15.15 22.27
C ARG A 247 -4.16 -14.58 23.27
N GLU A 248 -3.78 -13.59 24.05
CA GLU A 248 -4.65 -12.95 25.02
C GLU A 248 -5.81 -12.20 24.34
N ALA A 249 -5.56 -11.61 23.18
CA ALA A 249 -6.57 -10.93 22.40
C ALA A 249 -7.64 -11.89 21.84
N ARG A 250 -7.27 -13.08 21.39
CA ARG A 250 -8.21 -14.11 20.88
C ARG A 250 -9.22 -14.55 21.93
N ASN A 251 -8.86 -14.57 23.19
CA ASN A 251 -9.74 -14.97 24.29
C ASN A 251 -10.83 -13.93 24.60
N ARG A 252 -10.77 -12.73 24.01
CA ARG A 252 -11.73 -11.62 24.27
C ARG A 252 -12.96 -11.62 23.34
N GLY A 253 -13.12 -12.62 22.46
CA GLY A 253 -14.30 -12.84 21.63
C GLY A 253 -14.28 -12.20 20.24
N GLU A 254 -15.30 -12.47 19.45
CA GLU A 254 -15.45 -12.08 18.04
C GLU A 254 -15.52 -10.56 17.80
N THR A 255 -15.81 -9.77 18.83
CA THR A 255 -15.84 -8.29 18.77
C THR A 255 -14.45 -7.64 18.82
N ASN A 256 -13.39 -8.45 18.93
CA ASN A 256 -12.04 -7.93 18.95
C ASN A 256 -11.65 -7.36 17.57
N PRO A 257 -11.07 -6.15 17.49
CA PRO A 257 -10.60 -5.54 16.23
C PRO A 257 -9.65 -6.40 15.40
N LEU A 258 -8.97 -7.40 16.02
CA LEU A 258 -8.14 -8.39 15.34
C LEU A 258 -8.90 -9.25 14.32
N PHE A 259 -10.21 -9.35 14.44
CA PHE A 259 -11.06 -10.15 13.52
C PHE A 259 -11.75 -9.30 12.45
N THR A 260 -11.50 -8.01 12.38
CA THR A 260 -12.18 -7.08 11.47
C THR A 260 -11.42 -6.84 10.16
N GLY A 261 -10.74 -7.85 9.62
CA GLY A 261 -10.15 -7.83 8.29
C GLY A 261 -8.69 -7.41 8.20
N ALA A 262 -8.05 -7.01 9.31
CA ALA A 262 -6.59 -6.88 9.37
C ALA A 262 -5.96 -8.24 9.71
N ASP A 263 -4.79 -8.54 9.14
CA ASP A 263 -4.04 -9.76 9.48
C ASP A 263 -3.63 -9.73 10.96
N TYR A 264 -3.17 -8.57 11.40
CA TYR A 264 -2.76 -8.31 12.78
C TYR A 264 -3.10 -6.88 13.20
N MET A 265 -3.12 -6.63 14.50
CA MET A 265 -3.32 -5.30 15.07
C MET A 265 -2.39 -5.08 16.28
N TRP A 266 -1.72 -3.93 16.32
CA TRP A 266 -0.89 -3.50 17.44
C TRP A 266 -1.11 -2.03 17.74
N GLU A 267 -1.49 -1.68 18.97
CA GLU A 267 -1.71 -0.28 19.43
C GLU A 267 -2.55 0.60 18.47
N ASN A 268 -3.63 0.09 17.93
CA ASN A 268 -4.46 0.75 16.90
C ASN A 268 -3.75 0.94 15.54
N VAL A 269 -2.71 0.17 15.26
CA VAL A 269 -2.11 0.04 13.94
C VAL A 269 -2.57 -1.27 13.34
N ALA A 270 -3.34 -1.21 12.27
CA ALA A 270 -3.78 -2.37 11.51
C ALA A 270 -2.68 -2.78 10.54
N ILE A 271 -2.23 -4.03 10.60
CA ILE A 271 -1.15 -4.57 9.77
C ILE A 271 -1.78 -5.43 8.69
N TYR A 272 -1.42 -5.15 7.44
CA TYR A 272 -1.85 -5.89 6.26
C TYR A 272 -0.64 -6.41 5.50
N THR A 273 -0.70 -7.67 5.12
CA THR A 273 0.35 -8.32 4.35
C THR A 273 0.13 -8.06 2.87
N ILE A 274 1.13 -7.48 2.21
CA ILE A 274 1.14 -7.26 0.76
C ILE A 274 2.33 -8.04 0.19
N GLU A 275 2.06 -9.05 -0.62
CA GLU A 275 3.08 -9.97 -1.14
C GLU A 275 3.95 -9.33 -2.22
N ASP A 276 3.38 -8.40 -2.99
CA ASP A 276 3.97 -7.85 -4.20
C ASP A 276 4.83 -6.59 -3.96
N ILE A 277 5.12 -6.25 -2.70
CA ILE A 277 6.05 -5.16 -2.39
C ILE A 277 7.46 -5.56 -2.82
N PRO A 278 8.14 -4.80 -3.73
CA PRO A 278 9.46 -5.13 -4.20
C PRO A 278 10.48 -5.11 -3.07
N THR A 279 11.38 -6.09 -3.06
CA THR A 279 12.49 -6.15 -2.12
C THR A 279 13.75 -5.58 -2.72
N ALA A 280 14.60 -4.98 -1.89
CA ALA A 280 15.93 -4.54 -2.27
C ALA A 280 16.98 -5.44 -1.61
N SER A 281 18.06 -5.71 -2.31
CA SER A 281 19.23 -6.42 -1.76
C SER A 281 20.34 -5.41 -1.48
N SER A 282 20.78 -5.40 -0.22
CA SER A 282 21.97 -4.68 0.23
C SER A 282 22.90 -5.73 0.88
N THR A 283 23.28 -5.55 2.13
CA THR A 283 23.98 -6.58 2.93
C THR A 283 23.04 -7.75 3.22
N VAL A 284 21.75 -7.44 3.40
CA VAL A 284 20.64 -8.39 3.60
C VAL A 284 19.48 -8.04 2.67
N THR A 285 18.53 -8.95 2.50
CA THR A 285 17.28 -8.65 1.78
C THR A 285 16.40 -7.77 2.64
N VAL A 286 16.12 -6.57 2.16
CA VAL A 286 15.30 -5.56 2.84
C VAL A 286 14.01 -5.35 2.05
N ALA A 287 12.88 -5.33 2.73
CA ALA A 287 11.59 -4.95 2.17
C ALA A 287 11.14 -3.61 2.75
N PRO A 288 10.57 -2.70 1.96
CA PRO A 288 9.93 -1.51 2.49
C PRO A 288 8.61 -1.88 3.18
N ALA A 289 8.25 -1.12 4.21
CA ALA A 289 6.94 -1.15 4.84
C ALA A 289 6.36 0.27 4.84
N PHE A 290 5.07 0.40 4.59
CA PHE A 290 4.42 1.70 4.44
C PHE A 290 3.46 1.94 5.59
N PHE A 291 3.79 2.92 6.42
CA PHE A 291 2.95 3.36 7.52
C PHE A 291 2.07 4.52 7.07
N CYS A 292 0.78 4.26 6.90
CA CYS A 292 -0.16 5.18 6.29
C CYS A 292 -1.22 5.69 7.29
N GLY A 293 -1.53 6.97 7.18
CA GLY A 293 -2.67 7.59 7.81
C GLY A 293 -3.76 7.95 6.79
N ALA A 294 -4.68 8.82 7.18
CA ALA A 294 -5.70 9.33 6.27
C ALA A 294 -5.08 10.24 5.19
N GLN A 295 -5.60 10.13 3.97
CA GLN A 295 -5.14 10.91 2.80
C GLN A 295 -3.65 10.73 2.49
N ALA A 296 -3.12 9.50 2.70
CA ALA A 296 -1.73 9.19 2.39
C ALA A 296 -1.47 9.20 0.88
N LEU A 297 -2.45 8.78 0.08
CA LEU A 297 -2.37 8.74 -1.37
C LEU A 297 -3.58 9.42 -2.02
N GLY A 298 -3.38 9.97 -3.21
CA GLY A 298 -4.43 10.47 -4.08
C GLY A 298 -4.52 9.65 -5.37
N MET A 299 -5.72 9.26 -5.74
CA MET A 299 -6.03 8.56 -6.99
C MET A 299 -7.10 9.35 -7.76
N ALA A 300 -6.99 9.40 -9.08
CA ALA A 300 -7.93 10.14 -9.93
C ALA A 300 -8.26 9.35 -11.20
N TRP A 301 -9.52 9.35 -11.62
CA TRP A 301 -10.03 8.85 -12.90
C TRP A 301 -11.23 9.63 -13.39
#